data_5e23d7624628cd7aa5d8f75f15c88633
#
_entry.id   5e23d7624628cd7aa5d8f75f15c88633
#
_cell.length_a   1.000
_cell.length_b   1.000
_cell.length_c   1.000
_cell.angle_alpha   90.00
_cell.angle_beta   90.00
_cell.angle_gamma   90.00
#
_symmetry.space_group_name_H-M   'P 1'
#
loop_
_entity.id
_entity.type
_entity.pdbx_description
1 polymer ?
#
loop_
_entity_poly.entity_id
_entity_poly.type
_entity_poly.pdbx_seq_one_letter_code
_entity_poly.pdbx_strand_id
1 'polypeptide(L)'
;MTDRSTFDTNVITMTRFVMEEGRRAKGTGEFTQLLNSLCTAIKAISTAVRKAGIANLYGIAGSTNVTGDQVKKLDILSNDLVINMLKSSFSTCVIVSEENKDAVIVETEKQGKYIVCIDPLDGSSNIDCLVSIGTIFAIYRKMSPDEPSGKDALQPGRNLVAAGYALYGSATMLVLATSAGGVNCFMLDPAIGEFILVERDVKIKKKGNIYSLNEGYAKYFDPAVTEYLKKKKFPEDGSSPYGGRYIGSMVADVHRTLVYGGIFLYPANSKSPKGKLRLLYECNPMAFVIEKAGGIATTGHQAILDIVPEDIHQRVPVVLGSPDDVKEYLEIVKKHSAK
;
A
#
# COMPACT_ATOMS: atom_id res chain seq x y z
N MET A 1 -6.58 9.00 -36.68
CA MET A 1 -5.84 9.92 -35.78
C MET A 1 -6.82 10.96 -35.33
N THR A 2 -7.43 10.80 -34.14
CA THR A 2 -8.31 11.79 -33.55
C THR A 2 -7.44 12.94 -33.02
N ASP A 3 -7.68 14.10 -33.56
CA ASP A 3 -7.09 15.37 -33.14
C ASP A 3 -7.42 15.57 -31.65
N ARG A 4 -6.48 15.22 -30.75
CA ARG A 4 -6.60 15.59 -29.35
C ARG A 4 -6.29 17.07 -29.27
N SER A 5 -7.32 17.87 -29.03
CA SER A 5 -7.13 19.28 -28.70
C SER A 5 -6.02 19.43 -27.68
N THR A 6 -5.10 20.34 -27.91
CA THR A 6 -3.87 20.55 -27.14
C THR A 6 -4.16 20.91 -25.66
N PHE A 7 -5.41 21.19 -25.30
CA PHE A 7 -5.85 21.53 -23.95
C PHE A 7 -7.21 20.85 -23.67
N ASP A 8 -7.17 19.79 -22.82
CA ASP A 8 -8.41 19.24 -22.24
C ASP A 8 -8.81 20.10 -21.04
N THR A 9 -9.86 20.88 -21.19
CA THR A 9 -10.40 21.73 -20.10
C THR A 9 -11.24 20.96 -19.09
N ASN A 10 -11.53 19.67 -19.33
CA ASN A 10 -12.32 18.83 -18.43
C ASN A 10 -11.44 17.90 -17.57
N VAL A 11 -10.34 18.41 -17.09
CA VAL A 11 -9.42 17.69 -16.20
C VAL A 11 -10.13 17.33 -14.89
N ILE A 12 -10.03 16.05 -14.48
CA ILE A 12 -10.58 15.57 -13.22
C ILE A 12 -9.43 15.48 -12.21
N THR A 13 -9.41 16.44 -11.28
CA THR A 13 -8.51 16.39 -10.13
C THR A 13 -8.99 15.36 -9.12
N MET A 14 -8.10 14.88 -8.26
CA MET A 14 -8.44 13.97 -7.18
C MET A 14 -9.51 14.59 -6.25
N THR A 15 -9.39 15.86 -5.91
CA THR A 15 -10.39 16.59 -5.11
C THR A 15 -11.77 16.54 -5.76
N ARG A 16 -11.86 16.84 -7.05
CA ARG A 16 -13.14 16.78 -7.80
C ARG A 16 -13.69 15.34 -7.80
N PHE A 17 -12.86 14.35 -8.06
CA PHE A 17 -13.26 12.95 -8.06
C PHE A 17 -13.84 12.53 -6.70
N VAL A 18 -13.16 12.82 -5.59
CA VAL A 18 -13.61 12.43 -4.25
C VAL A 18 -14.90 13.18 -3.85
N MET A 19 -15.04 14.43 -4.25
CA MET A 19 -16.30 15.18 -4.05
C MET A 19 -17.46 14.53 -4.80
N GLU A 20 -17.26 14.11 -6.06
CA GLU A 20 -18.29 13.42 -6.85
C GLU A 20 -18.69 12.09 -6.21
N GLU A 21 -17.71 11.27 -5.78
CA GLU A 21 -17.95 10.01 -5.07
C GLU A 21 -18.65 10.23 -3.72
N GLY A 22 -18.24 11.24 -2.96
CA GLY A 22 -18.88 11.62 -1.69
C GLY A 22 -20.34 12.04 -1.87
N ARG A 23 -20.67 12.78 -2.92
CA ARG A 23 -22.07 13.16 -3.26
C ARG A 23 -22.90 11.93 -3.64
N ARG A 24 -22.36 11.01 -4.43
CA ARG A 24 -23.03 9.75 -4.77
C ARG A 24 -23.34 8.92 -3.53
N ALA A 25 -22.39 8.87 -2.58
CA ALA A 25 -22.55 8.16 -1.32
C ALA A 25 -23.38 8.91 -0.26
N LYS A 26 -23.90 10.10 -0.57
CA LYS A 26 -24.61 11.00 0.38
C LYS A 26 -23.79 11.27 1.64
N GLY A 27 -22.48 11.42 1.48
CA GLY A 27 -21.54 11.65 2.57
C GLY A 27 -21.62 13.08 3.15
N THR A 28 -21.08 13.24 4.37
CA THR A 28 -21.04 14.53 5.12
C THR A 28 -19.88 15.44 4.72
N GLY A 29 -18.96 14.98 3.87
CA GLY A 29 -17.78 15.75 3.45
C GLY A 29 -16.50 15.42 4.22
N GLU A 30 -16.57 14.83 5.40
CA GLU A 30 -15.38 14.53 6.23
C GLU A 30 -14.38 13.59 5.53
N PHE A 31 -14.88 12.60 4.79
CA PHE A 31 -14.03 11.70 4.00
C PHE A 31 -13.25 12.46 2.91
N THR A 32 -13.92 13.40 2.24
CA THR A 32 -13.28 14.28 1.25
C THR A 32 -12.19 15.14 1.89
N GLN A 33 -12.46 15.69 3.08
CA GLN A 33 -11.50 16.49 3.82
C GLN A 33 -10.29 15.65 4.26
N LEU A 34 -10.53 14.44 4.77
CA LEU A 34 -9.47 13.50 5.12
C LEU A 34 -8.53 13.22 3.95
N LEU A 35 -9.09 12.86 2.79
CA LEU A 35 -8.30 12.55 1.60
C LEU A 35 -7.53 13.78 1.09
N ASN A 36 -8.11 14.97 1.14
CA ASN A 36 -7.39 16.20 0.77
C ASN A 36 -6.22 16.49 1.71
N SER A 37 -6.39 16.29 3.03
CA SER A 37 -5.31 16.45 4.00
C SER A 37 -4.20 15.43 3.78
N LEU A 38 -4.56 14.17 3.54
CA LEU A 38 -3.60 13.11 3.22
C LEU A 38 -2.85 13.43 1.91
N CYS A 39 -3.53 13.87 0.87
CA CYS A 39 -2.90 14.26 -0.39
C CYS A 39 -1.95 15.46 -0.23
N THR A 40 -2.27 16.38 0.67
CA THR A 40 -1.36 17.49 0.98
C THR A 40 -0.07 16.97 1.62
N ALA A 41 -0.16 16.03 2.57
CA ALA A 41 1.02 15.37 3.14
C ALA A 41 1.83 14.64 2.05
N ILE A 42 1.17 13.86 1.19
CA ILE A 42 1.82 13.13 0.09
C ILE A 42 2.54 14.09 -0.88
N LYS A 43 1.95 15.23 -1.24
CA LYS A 43 2.58 16.25 -2.09
C LYS A 43 3.84 16.82 -1.42
N ALA A 44 3.78 17.08 -0.10
CA ALA A 44 4.93 17.57 0.67
C ALA A 44 6.03 16.51 0.75
N ILE A 45 5.70 15.25 1.01
CA ILE A 45 6.65 14.13 1.01
C ILE A 45 7.27 13.94 -0.37
N SER A 46 6.48 13.96 -1.45
CA SER A 46 6.98 13.87 -2.83
C SER A 46 8.03 14.95 -3.12
N THR A 47 7.78 16.15 -2.63
CA THR A 47 8.72 17.27 -2.78
C THR A 47 9.99 17.05 -1.95
N ALA A 48 9.86 16.57 -0.72
CA ALA A 48 10.99 16.27 0.17
C ALA A 48 11.86 15.14 -0.39
N VAL A 49 11.25 14.05 -0.89
CA VAL A 49 11.95 12.93 -1.54
C VAL A 49 12.78 13.41 -2.74
N ARG A 50 12.21 14.25 -3.60
CA ARG A 50 12.93 14.81 -4.78
C ARG A 50 14.09 15.72 -4.42
N LYS A 51 14.03 16.35 -3.26
CA LYS A 51 15.06 17.30 -2.78
C LYS A 51 15.99 16.68 -1.73
N ALA A 52 15.81 15.42 -1.37
CA ALA A 52 16.48 14.79 -0.23
C ALA A 52 18.01 14.93 -0.26
N GLY A 53 18.62 14.68 -1.40
CA GLY A 53 20.08 14.83 -1.57
C GLY A 53 20.57 16.27 -1.46
N ILE A 54 19.80 17.22 -1.99
CA ILE A 54 20.13 18.66 -1.93
C ILE A 54 19.92 19.21 -0.51
N ALA A 55 18.88 18.72 0.18
CA ALA A 55 18.51 19.17 1.51
C ALA A 55 19.23 18.41 2.64
N ASN A 56 20.19 17.55 2.33
CA ASN A 56 20.91 16.70 3.29
C ASN A 56 19.98 15.80 4.16
N LEU A 57 18.87 15.34 3.56
CA LEU A 57 17.90 14.46 4.20
C LEU A 57 18.25 12.97 4.04
N TYR A 58 19.35 12.65 3.35
CA TYR A 58 19.88 11.29 3.27
C TYR A 58 20.54 10.88 4.57
N GLY A 59 20.63 9.56 4.77
CA GLY A 59 21.35 8.95 5.88
C GLY A 59 20.47 8.64 7.09
N ILE A 60 21.06 7.90 8.02
CA ILE A 60 20.43 7.39 9.22
C ILE A 60 20.23 8.52 10.24
N ALA A 61 19.10 8.53 10.92
CA ALA A 61 18.80 9.48 11.99
C ALA A 61 19.47 9.11 13.35
N GLY A 62 20.13 7.94 13.42
CA GLY A 62 20.78 7.47 14.64
C GLY A 62 19.86 6.72 15.60
N SER A 63 18.65 6.37 15.17
CA SER A 63 17.66 5.61 15.95
C SER A 63 17.18 4.38 15.19
N THR A 64 16.54 3.46 15.92
CA THR A 64 15.87 2.29 15.37
C THR A 64 14.39 2.42 15.73
N ASN A 65 13.48 2.16 14.79
CA ASN A 65 12.06 2.20 15.06
C ASN A 65 11.61 0.97 15.88
N VAL A 66 10.34 0.95 16.27
CA VAL A 66 9.77 -0.13 17.10
C VAL A 66 9.72 -1.48 16.39
N THR A 67 9.84 -1.50 15.08
CA THR A 67 9.85 -2.70 14.25
C THR A 67 11.26 -3.24 14.02
N GLY A 68 12.30 -2.54 14.50
CA GLY A 68 13.70 -2.95 14.43
C GLY A 68 14.44 -2.48 13.18
N ASP A 69 13.84 -1.60 12.38
CA ASP A 69 14.46 -1.01 11.19
C ASP A 69 15.19 0.30 11.53
N GLN A 70 16.30 0.59 10.85
CA GLN A 70 17.03 1.84 11.04
C GLN A 70 16.25 3.01 10.44
N VAL A 71 15.93 4.01 11.26
CA VAL A 71 15.18 5.19 10.86
C VAL A 71 16.06 6.14 10.05
N LYS A 72 15.59 6.57 8.91
CA LYS A 72 16.19 7.62 8.10
C LYS A 72 15.63 9.00 8.49
N LYS A 73 16.37 10.06 8.20
CA LYS A 73 15.90 11.43 8.45
C LYS A 73 14.58 11.74 7.72
N LEU A 74 14.41 11.15 6.54
CA LEU A 74 13.22 11.36 5.73
C LEU A 74 12.00 10.60 6.30
N ASP A 75 12.20 9.47 7.01
CA ASP A 75 11.13 8.77 7.71
C ASP A 75 10.52 9.66 8.78
N ILE A 76 11.36 10.30 9.61
CA ILE A 76 10.91 11.24 10.64
C ILE A 76 10.11 12.39 10.03
N LEU A 77 10.65 13.02 8.99
CA LEU A 77 9.98 14.14 8.33
C LEU A 77 8.64 13.71 7.72
N SER A 78 8.59 12.56 7.06
CA SER A 78 7.38 12.04 6.44
C SER A 78 6.32 11.68 7.48
N ASN A 79 6.73 11.07 8.57
CA ASN A 79 5.84 10.74 9.69
C ASN A 79 5.24 12.01 10.31
N ASP A 80 6.06 13.00 10.64
CA ASP A 80 5.61 14.26 11.23
C ASP A 80 4.64 15.00 10.31
N LEU A 81 4.92 15.05 9.01
CA LEU A 81 4.04 15.67 8.01
C LEU A 81 2.67 14.98 7.98
N VAL A 82 2.64 13.65 7.93
CA VAL A 82 1.39 12.88 7.89
C VAL A 82 0.60 13.07 9.18
N ILE A 83 1.23 12.88 10.35
CA ILE A 83 0.56 13.00 11.64
C ILE A 83 -0.06 14.40 11.78
N ASN A 84 0.70 15.45 11.47
CA ASN A 84 0.22 16.83 11.58
C ASN A 84 -0.96 17.12 10.62
N MET A 85 -0.88 16.66 9.38
CA MET A 85 -1.96 16.85 8.39
C MET A 85 -3.22 16.08 8.78
N LEU A 86 -3.08 14.85 9.27
CA LEU A 86 -4.21 14.03 9.71
C LEU A 86 -4.89 14.59 10.96
N LYS A 87 -4.12 15.02 11.97
CA LYS A 87 -4.66 15.69 13.17
C LYS A 87 -5.41 16.99 12.81
N SER A 88 -4.84 17.77 11.90
CA SER A 88 -5.43 19.05 11.48
C SER A 88 -6.60 18.89 10.50
N SER A 89 -6.92 17.67 10.09
CA SER A 89 -8.05 17.40 9.18
C SER A 89 -9.41 17.48 9.87
N PHE A 90 -9.47 17.40 11.20
CA PHE A 90 -10.71 17.25 11.97
C PHE A 90 -11.57 16.05 11.53
N SER A 91 -10.94 15.07 10.90
CA SER A 91 -11.63 13.89 10.34
C SER A 91 -11.14 12.58 10.94
N THR A 92 -9.97 12.59 11.60
CA THR A 92 -9.34 11.41 12.23
C THR A 92 -9.49 11.43 13.75
N CYS A 93 -9.64 10.25 14.36
CA CYS A 93 -9.58 10.07 15.81
C CYS A 93 -8.39 9.22 16.25
N VAL A 94 -7.95 8.26 15.45
CA VAL A 94 -6.81 7.38 15.73
C VAL A 94 -5.91 7.30 14.50
N ILE A 95 -4.60 7.39 14.71
CA ILE A 95 -3.60 7.20 13.66
C ILE A 95 -2.64 6.10 14.13
N VAL A 96 -2.45 5.08 13.30
CA VAL A 96 -1.44 4.02 13.48
C VAL A 96 -0.36 4.24 12.43
N SER A 97 0.84 4.56 12.85
CA SER A 97 1.99 4.73 11.96
C SER A 97 3.06 3.67 12.24
N GLU A 98 3.76 3.23 11.20
CA GLU A 98 4.92 2.35 11.34
C GLU A 98 5.98 2.94 12.27
N GLU A 99 6.16 4.26 12.24
CA GLU A 99 7.20 4.97 12.99
C GLU A 99 6.84 5.23 14.46
N ASN A 100 5.58 5.03 14.86
CA ASN A 100 5.11 5.25 16.22
C ASN A 100 4.84 3.92 16.94
N LYS A 101 5.41 3.76 18.15
CA LYS A 101 5.21 2.58 18.98
C LYS A 101 3.74 2.35 19.33
N ASP A 102 3.07 3.41 19.71
CA ASP A 102 1.68 3.39 20.15
C ASP A 102 0.81 4.15 19.15
N ALA A 103 -0.47 3.80 19.09
CA ALA A 103 -1.42 4.54 18.29
C ALA A 103 -1.50 6.01 18.78
N VAL A 104 -1.49 6.94 17.84
CA VAL A 104 -1.66 8.36 18.13
C VAL A 104 -3.16 8.66 18.26
N ILE A 105 -3.60 9.05 19.43
CA ILE A 105 -4.97 9.50 19.67
C ILE A 105 -5.02 11.01 19.42
N VAL A 106 -5.94 11.42 18.55
CA VAL A 106 -6.12 12.84 18.21
C VAL A 106 -6.81 13.55 19.39
N GLU A 107 -6.42 14.79 19.64
CA GLU A 107 -7.00 15.65 20.69
C GLU A 107 -8.52 15.77 20.48
N THR A 108 -9.29 15.70 21.59
CA THR A 108 -10.77 15.59 21.57
C THR A 108 -11.45 16.65 20.69
N GLU A 109 -10.96 17.88 20.74
CA GLU A 109 -11.51 19.00 19.96
C GLU A 109 -11.24 18.91 18.45
N LYS A 110 -10.35 18.01 18.02
CA LYS A 110 -10.00 17.77 16.60
C LYS A 110 -10.46 16.42 16.10
N GLN A 111 -11.07 15.60 16.94
CA GLN A 111 -11.46 14.25 16.58
C GLN A 111 -12.55 14.22 15.51
N GLY A 112 -12.36 13.35 14.51
CA GLY A 112 -13.36 12.93 13.55
C GLY A 112 -13.69 11.45 13.72
N LYS A 113 -14.28 10.83 12.70
CA LYS A 113 -14.79 9.46 12.77
C LYS A 113 -13.90 8.41 12.11
N TYR A 114 -12.77 8.82 11.54
CA TYR A 114 -11.90 7.91 10.79
C TYR A 114 -10.65 7.53 11.57
N ILE A 115 -10.17 6.33 11.28
CA ILE A 115 -8.92 5.76 11.73
C ILE A 115 -8.04 5.62 10.51
N VAL A 116 -6.80 6.06 10.59
CA VAL A 116 -5.83 5.94 9.50
C VAL A 116 -4.65 5.10 9.96
N CYS A 117 -4.40 3.99 9.24
CA CYS A 117 -3.19 3.19 9.41
C CYS A 117 -2.27 3.51 8.22
N ILE A 118 -1.00 3.85 8.49
CA ILE A 118 -0.11 4.40 7.49
C ILE A 118 1.33 3.93 7.66
N ASP A 119 1.96 3.60 6.55
CA ASP A 119 3.41 3.59 6.39
C ASP A 119 3.79 4.89 5.68
N PRO A 120 4.38 5.86 6.38
CA PRO A 120 4.67 7.16 5.80
C PRO A 120 5.68 7.12 4.65
N LEU A 121 6.62 6.15 4.69
CA LEU A 121 7.67 6.06 3.67
C LEU A 121 8.18 4.63 3.45
N ASP A 122 7.35 3.78 2.82
CA ASP A 122 7.71 2.42 2.45
C ASP A 122 8.95 2.37 1.56
N GLY A 123 9.84 1.45 1.88
CA GLY A 123 11.07 1.24 1.14
C GLY A 123 12.17 2.26 1.42
N SER A 124 12.12 2.98 2.54
CA SER A 124 13.05 4.04 2.92
C SER A 124 14.54 3.60 2.92
N SER A 125 14.83 2.32 3.10
CA SER A 125 16.18 1.77 2.95
C SER A 125 16.80 2.00 1.55
N ASN A 126 15.97 2.26 0.54
CA ASN A 126 16.38 2.48 -0.84
C ASN A 126 16.55 3.98 -1.21
N ILE A 127 16.30 4.91 -0.29
CA ILE A 127 16.36 6.36 -0.56
C ILE A 127 17.73 6.79 -1.07
N ASP A 128 18.79 6.30 -0.41
CA ASP A 128 20.17 6.75 -0.70
C ASP A 128 20.64 6.30 -2.09
N CYS A 129 20.01 5.28 -2.69
CA CYS A 129 20.30 4.82 -4.05
C CYS A 129 19.23 5.21 -5.09
N LEU A 130 18.29 6.09 -4.72
CA LEU A 130 17.26 6.66 -5.60
C LEU A 130 16.28 5.62 -6.21
N VAL A 131 16.10 4.49 -5.60
CA VAL A 131 15.06 3.54 -5.98
C VAL A 131 13.69 4.07 -5.56
N SER A 132 12.66 3.77 -6.35
CA SER A 132 11.29 4.19 -6.06
C SER A 132 10.81 3.71 -4.70
N ILE A 133 10.22 4.60 -3.95
CA ILE A 133 9.67 4.42 -2.61
C ILE A 133 8.23 4.95 -2.57
N GLY A 134 7.53 4.83 -1.46
CA GLY A 134 6.16 5.33 -1.43
C GLY A 134 5.58 5.53 -0.04
N THR A 135 4.33 5.94 0.00
CA THR A 135 3.48 6.03 1.20
C THR A 135 2.31 5.07 1.04
N ILE A 136 2.01 4.28 2.06
CA ILE A 136 0.87 3.34 2.04
C ILE A 136 -0.13 3.75 3.11
N PHE A 137 -1.43 3.73 2.80
CA PHE A 137 -2.46 4.11 3.76
C PHE A 137 -3.70 3.23 3.69
N ALA A 138 -4.33 3.05 4.85
CA ALA A 138 -5.59 2.35 5.04
C ALA A 138 -6.51 3.20 5.92
N ILE A 139 -7.77 3.36 5.52
CA ILE A 139 -8.75 4.20 6.21
C ILE A 139 -9.91 3.33 6.66
N TYR A 140 -10.14 3.31 7.97
CA TYR A 140 -11.28 2.67 8.61
C TYR A 140 -12.22 3.71 9.20
N ARG A 141 -13.43 3.30 9.50
CA ARG A 141 -14.36 4.09 10.32
C ARG A 141 -14.33 3.56 11.74
N LYS A 142 -14.32 4.44 12.74
CA LYS A 142 -14.49 4.05 14.13
C LYS A 142 -15.89 3.47 14.31
N MET A 143 -15.97 2.27 14.89
CA MET A 143 -17.23 1.53 15.05
C MET A 143 -17.68 1.49 16.52
N SER A 144 -16.73 1.58 17.48
CA SER A 144 -17.06 1.55 18.90
C SER A 144 -17.71 2.88 19.34
N PRO A 145 -18.62 2.86 20.34
CA PRO A 145 -19.15 4.08 20.95
C PRO A 145 -18.19 4.70 21.97
N ASP A 146 -17.16 3.97 22.39
CA ASP A 146 -16.22 4.36 23.43
C ASP A 146 -15.26 5.46 22.97
N GLU A 147 -14.51 6.05 23.91
CA GLU A 147 -13.43 6.97 23.59
C GLU A 147 -12.40 6.30 22.65
N PRO A 148 -11.85 7.07 21.69
CA PRO A 148 -10.89 6.54 20.74
C PRO A 148 -9.67 5.90 21.40
N SER A 149 -9.28 4.74 20.92
CA SER A 149 -8.12 3.98 21.40
C SER A 149 -7.45 3.21 20.29
N GLY A 150 -6.23 2.71 20.52
CA GLY A 150 -5.53 1.85 19.56
C GLY A 150 -6.29 0.58 19.19
N LYS A 151 -7.20 0.11 20.06
CA LYS A 151 -8.05 -1.06 19.80
C LYS A 151 -9.03 -0.84 18.66
N ASP A 152 -9.44 0.41 18.42
CA ASP A 152 -10.35 0.76 17.34
C ASP A 152 -9.73 0.52 15.94
N ALA A 153 -8.40 0.48 15.86
CA ALA A 153 -7.68 0.14 14.63
C ALA A 153 -7.61 -1.38 14.36
N LEU A 154 -7.89 -2.22 15.37
CA LEU A 154 -7.81 -3.68 15.24
C LEU A 154 -9.03 -4.25 14.52
N GLN A 155 -9.27 -3.80 13.29
CA GLN A 155 -10.36 -4.22 12.43
C GLN A 155 -9.83 -5.05 11.26
N PRO A 156 -10.59 -6.06 10.80
CA PRO A 156 -10.23 -6.79 9.59
C PRO A 156 -10.22 -5.87 8.38
N GLY A 157 -9.39 -6.20 7.39
CA GLY A 157 -9.29 -5.42 6.16
C GLY A 157 -10.61 -5.29 5.37
N ARG A 158 -11.58 -6.20 5.60
CA ARG A 158 -12.92 -6.10 5.01
C ARG A 158 -13.69 -4.83 5.43
N ASN A 159 -13.35 -4.23 6.57
CA ASN A 159 -13.97 -3.02 7.08
C ASN A 159 -13.36 -1.73 6.48
N LEU A 160 -12.37 -1.82 5.60
CA LEU A 160 -11.77 -0.67 4.97
C LEU A 160 -12.79 0.18 4.20
N VAL A 161 -12.81 1.47 4.48
CA VAL A 161 -13.56 2.48 3.73
C VAL A 161 -12.82 2.83 2.44
N ALA A 162 -11.52 2.99 2.55
CA ALA A 162 -10.60 3.23 1.44
C ALA A 162 -9.20 2.78 1.81
N ALA A 163 -8.41 2.49 0.79
CA ALA A 163 -6.98 2.25 0.93
C ALA A 163 -6.26 2.64 -0.36
N GLY A 164 -4.96 2.82 -0.25
CA GLY A 164 -4.17 3.19 -1.40
C GLY A 164 -2.70 3.40 -1.06
N TYR A 165 -1.99 3.89 -2.04
CA TYR A 165 -0.58 4.24 -1.89
C TYR A 165 -0.20 5.37 -2.84
N ALA A 166 0.83 6.10 -2.46
CA ALA A 166 1.54 7.00 -3.35
C ALA A 166 2.89 6.39 -3.71
N LEU A 167 3.23 6.35 -4.99
CA LEU A 167 4.52 5.91 -5.51
C LEU A 167 5.35 7.12 -5.91
N TYR A 168 6.51 7.27 -5.30
CA TYR A 168 7.51 8.29 -5.62
C TYR A 168 8.59 7.67 -6.52
N GLY A 169 8.33 7.67 -7.82
CA GLY A 169 9.17 7.10 -8.86
C GLY A 169 9.56 8.13 -9.93
N SER A 170 9.62 7.72 -11.19
CA SER A 170 9.83 8.61 -12.33
C SER A 170 8.76 9.71 -12.44
N ALA A 171 7.55 9.42 -11.93
CA ALA A 171 6.51 10.41 -11.62
C ALA A 171 5.96 10.08 -10.22
N THR A 172 5.12 10.95 -9.65
CA THR A 172 4.38 10.64 -8.42
C THR A 172 2.98 10.19 -8.78
N MET A 173 2.67 8.93 -8.45
CA MET A 173 1.38 8.30 -8.72
C MET A 173 0.64 8.05 -7.41
N LEU A 174 -0.61 8.47 -7.31
CA LEU A 174 -1.53 8.08 -6.24
C LEU A 174 -2.48 7.02 -6.78
N VAL A 175 -2.54 5.87 -6.13
CA VAL A 175 -3.52 4.81 -6.39
C VAL A 175 -4.50 4.78 -5.23
N LEU A 176 -5.79 4.92 -5.52
CA LEU A 176 -6.86 4.98 -4.53
C LEU A 176 -7.94 3.95 -4.87
N ALA A 177 -8.25 3.09 -3.91
CA ALA A 177 -9.40 2.20 -3.93
C ALA A 177 -10.39 2.59 -2.83
N THR A 178 -11.69 2.52 -3.10
CA THR A 178 -12.76 2.79 -2.12
C THR A 178 -13.68 1.58 -1.98
N SER A 179 -14.33 1.45 -0.82
CA SER A 179 -15.26 0.33 -0.57
C SER A 179 -16.43 0.32 -1.56
N ALA A 180 -16.95 1.49 -1.94
CA ALA A 180 -18.06 1.66 -2.85
C ALA A 180 -17.65 1.72 -4.33
N GLY A 181 -16.34 1.90 -4.62
CA GLY A 181 -15.82 2.08 -5.98
C GLY A 181 -14.75 1.04 -6.36
N GLY A 182 -14.11 1.29 -7.50
CA GLY A 182 -12.96 0.54 -8.00
C GLY A 182 -11.62 1.18 -7.62
N VAL A 183 -10.59 0.81 -8.35
CA VAL A 183 -9.23 1.34 -8.23
C VAL A 183 -9.02 2.45 -9.27
N ASN A 184 -8.54 3.60 -8.83
CA ASN A 184 -8.29 4.75 -9.70
C ASN A 184 -6.87 5.28 -9.50
N CYS A 185 -6.23 5.69 -10.58
CA CYS A 185 -4.87 6.19 -10.58
C CYS A 185 -4.84 7.69 -10.92
N PHE A 186 -4.09 8.43 -10.12
CA PHE A 186 -3.92 9.88 -10.26
C PHE A 186 -2.43 10.21 -10.32
N MET A 187 -2.04 10.98 -11.31
CA MET A 187 -0.65 11.44 -11.45
C MET A 187 -0.52 12.87 -10.93
N LEU A 188 0.49 13.12 -10.13
CA LEU A 188 0.79 14.48 -9.68
C LEU A 188 1.35 15.31 -10.83
N ASP A 189 0.64 16.38 -11.18
CA ASP A 189 1.22 17.45 -11.97
C ASP A 189 1.97 18.41 -11.05
N PRO A 190 3.31 18.43 -11.06
CA PRO A 190 4.08 19.26 -10.14
C PRO A 190 3.99 20.75 -10.46
N ALA A 191 3.59 21.13 -11.68
CA ALA A 191 3.48 22.54 -12.08
C ALA A 191 2.32 23.25 -11.38
N ILE A 192 1.20 22.56 -11.20
CA ILE A 192 0.01 23.09 -10.51
C ILE A 192 -0.19 22.50 -9.13
N GLY A 193 0.60 21.48 -8.76
CA GLY A 193 0.49 20.82 -7.45
C GLY A 193 -0.78 20.01 -7.27
N GLU A 194 -1.35 19.43 -8.34
CA GLU A 194 -2.59 18.66 -8.28
C GLU A 194 -2.45 17.25 -8.81
N PHE A 195 -3.16 16.31 -8.15
CA PHE A 195 -3.31 14.95 -8.64
C PHE A 195 -4.40 14.89 -9.71
N ILE A 196 -4.01 14.48 -10.91
CA ILE A 196 -4.90 14.38 -12.07
C ILE A 196 -5.25 12.92 -12.32
N LEU A 197 -6.52 12.62 -12.49
CA LEU A 197 -7.00 11.28 -12.83
C LEU A 197 -6.47 10.86 -14.20
N VAL A 198 -5.70 9.79 -14.23
CA VAL A 198 -5.11 9.24 -15.47
C VAL A 198 -5.73 7.90 -15.86
N GLU A 199 -6.23 7.13 -14.89
CA GLU A 199 -6.84 5.83 -15.17
C GLU A 199 -7.97 5.54 -14.18
N ARG A 200 -9.14 5.11 -14.71
CA ARG A 200 -10.33 4.74 -13.92
C ARG A 200 -10.52 3.24 -13.89
N ASP A 201 -11.06 2.76 -12.77
CA ASP A 201 -11.49 1.37 -12.59
C ASP A 201 -10.47 0.34 -13.07
N VAL A 202 -9.22 0.55 -12.66
CA VAL A 202 -8.07 -0.28 -13.02
C VAL A 202 -8.36 -1.74 -12.66
N LYS A 203 -8.09 -2.63 -13.61
CA LYS A 203 -8.20 -4.08 -13.42
C LYS A 203 -6.87 -4.76 -13.68
N ILE A 204 -6.50 -5.66 -12.76
CA ILE A 204 -5.32 -6.50 -12.93
C ILE A 204 -5.61 -7.59 -13.97
N LYS A 205 -4.62 -7.97 -14.76
CA LYS A 205 -4.72 -9.09 -15.70
C LYS A 205 -5.03 -10.40 -14.97
N LYS A 206 -5.77 -11.30 -15.59
CA LYS A 206 -6.07 -12.63 -15.02
C LYS A 206 -4.81 -13.45 -14.75
N LYS A 207 -3.81 -13.35 -15.63
CA LYS A 207 -2.50 -13.99 -15.52
C LYS A 207 -1.43 -13.04 -16.01
N GLY A 208 -0.26 -13.08 -15.38
CA GLY A 208 0.92 -12.33 -15.83
C GLY A 208 2.05 -13.25 -16.30
N ASN A 209 3.23 -12.66 -16.39
CA ASN A 209 4.46 -13.37 -16.74
C ASN A 209 5.66 -12.87 -15.90
N ILE A 210 5.37 -12.26 -14.76
CA ILE A 210 6.37 -11.71 -13.83
C ILE A 210 6.09 -12.24 -12.43
N TYR A 211 7.14 -12.65 -11.72
CA TYR A 211 7.10 -12.85 -10.29
C TYR A 211 8.04 -11.87 -9.58
N SER A 212 7.63 -11.40 -8.41
CA SER A 212 8.38 -10.49 -7.55
C SER A 212 8.62 -11.14 -6.19
N LEU A 213 9.86 -11.50 -5.89
CA LEU A 213 10.25 -12.17 -4.65
C LEU A 213 11.74 -11.95 -4.40
N ASN A 214 12.12 -11.73 -3.15
CA ASN A 214 13.53 -11.71 -2.76
C ASN A 214 14.11 -13.14 -2.71
N GLU A 215 14.72 -13.58 -3.80
CA GLU A 215 15.35 -14.89 -3.88
C GLU A 215 16.65 -15.01 -3.03
N GLY A 216 17.17 -13.93 -2.47
CA GLY A 216 18.24 -13.99 -1.48
C GLY A 216 17.86 -14.79 -0.22
N TYR A 217 16.54 -15.00 0.01
CA TYR A 217 16.02 -15.86 1.08
C TYR A 217 15.74 -17.31 0.64
N ALA A 218 16.13 -17.73 -0.57
CA ALA A 218 15.83 -19.07 -1.11
C ALA A 218 16.20 -20.22 -0.17
N LYS A 219 17.31 -20.08 0.57
CA LYS A 219 17.74 -21.07 1.59
C LYS A 219 16.67 -21.30 2.68
N TYR A 220 15.81 -20.34 2.94
CA TYR A 220 14.84 -20.35 4.03
C TYR A 220 13.43 -20.65 3.58
N PHE A 221 13.18 -20.73 2.25
CA PHE A 221 11.84 -20.97 1.70
C PHE A 221 11.32 -22.35 2.09
N ASP A 222 10.01 -22.42 2.26
CA ASP A 222 9.35 -23.70 2.36
C ASP A 222 9.29 -24.42 0.98
N PRO A 223 9.00 -25.74 1.00
CA PRO A 223 8.94 -26.52 -0.22
C PRO A 223 7.92 -26.03 -1.26
N ALA A 224 6.78 -25.43 -0.82
CA ALA A 224 5.74 -24.94 -1.73
C ALA A 224 6.24 -23.72 -2.52
N VAL A 225 6.90 -22.77 -1.86
CA VAL A 225 7.53 -21.61 -2.52
C VAL A 225 8.59 -22.07 -3.52
N THR A 226 9.43 -23.01 -3.11
CA THR A 226 10.50 -23.55 -3.95
C THR A 226 9.94 -24.26 -5.19
N GLU A 227 8.88 -25.09 -5.03
CA GLU A 227 8.21 -25.76 -6.15
C GLU A 227 7.57 -24.75 -7.11
N TYR A 228 6.88 -23.73 -6.56
CA TYR A 228 6.27 -22.67 -7.38
C TYR A 228 7.29 -21.94 -8.24
N LEU A 229 8.39 -21.49 -7.62
CA LEU A 229 9.47 -20.78 -8.34
C LEU A 229 10.12 -21.67 -9.40
N LYS A 230 10.35 -22.96 -9.11
CA LYS A 230 10.89 -23.91 -10.08
C LYS A 230 9.99 -23.98 -11.31
N LYS A 231 8.67 -24.11 -11.14
CA LYS A 231 7.71 -24.13 -12.26
C LYS A 231 7.73 -22.83 -13.07
N LYS A 232 7.88 -21.67 -12.41
CA LYS A 232 7.92 -20.37 -13.12
C LYS A 232 9.23 -20.16 -13.88
N LYS A 233 10.33 -20.68 -13.37
CA LYS A 233 11.66 -20.56 -14.01
C LYS A 233 11.91 -21.61 -15.10
N PHE A 234 11.40 -22.81 -14.88
CA PHE A 234 11.63 -23.99 -15.75
C PHE A 234 10.30 -24.65 -16.08
N PRO A 235 9.43 -23.99 -16.89
CA PRO A 235 8.16 -24.58 -17.28
C PRO A 235 8.36 -25.83 -18.11
N GLU A 236 7.60 -26.90 -17.79
CA GLU A 236 7.67 -28.18 -18.48
C GLU A 236 6.60 -28.30 -19.60
N ASP A 237 5.70 -27.35 -19.69
CA ASP A 237 4.56 -27.29 -20.64
C ASP A 237 4.87 -26.55 -21.94
N GLY A 238 6.14 -26.18 -22.16
CA GLY A 238 6.59 -25.42 -23.33
C GLY A 238 6.27 -23.91 -23.27
N SER A 239 5.70 -23.42 -22.19
CA SER A 239 5.49 -21.98 -21.98
C SER A 239 6.82 -21.24 -21.74
N SER A 240 6.82 -19.92 -21.93
CA SER A 240 8.00 -19.11 -21.62
C SER A 240 8.19 -18.95 -20.11
N PRO A 241 9.43 -18.95 -19.60
CA PRO A 241 9.72 -18.66 -18.21
C PRO A 241 9.20 -17.27 -17.79
N TYR A 242 8.81 -17.13 -16.53
CA TYR A 242 8.47 -15.83 -15.96
C TYR A 242 9.70 -14.96 -15.74
N GLY A 243 9.56 -13.65 -15.93
CA GLY A 243 10.57 -12.69 -15.58
C GLY A 243 10.62 -12.47 -14.07
N GLY A 244 11.79 -12.65 -13.46
CA GLY A 244 12.01 -12.26 -12.07
C GLY A 244 12.21 -10.74 -11.99
N ARG A 245 11.44 -10.06 -11.13
CA ARG A 245 11.55 -8.61 -10.86
C ARG A 245 11.30 -8.37 -9.39
N TYR A 246 12.30 -7.90 -8.68
CA TYR A 246 12.20 -7.56 -7.27
C TYR A 246 12.95 -6.25 -7.00
N ILE A 247 12.22 -5.22 -6.60
CA ILE A 247 12.77 -3.88 -6.34
C ILE A 247 13.21 -3.78 -4.88
N GLY A 248 12.46 -4.42 -3.97
CA GLY A 248 12.69 -4.32 -2.53
C GLY A 248 12.00 -3.10 -1.90
N SER A 249 11.08 -2.49 -2.61
CA SER A 249 10.11 -1.50 -2.13
C SER A 249 8.72 -2.04 -2.46
N MET A 250 7.90 -2.30 -1.43
CA MET A 250 6.60 -2.97 -1.62
C MET A 250 5.69 -2.18 -2.56
N VAL A 251 5.63 -0.86 -2.39
CA VAL A 251 4.81 0.01 -3.25
C VAL A 251 5.17 -0.18 -4.72
N ALA A 252 6.46 -0.16 -5.05
CA ALA A 252 6.92 -0.26 -6.43
C ALA A 252 6.70 -1.67 -7.01
N ASP A 253 6.95 -2.71 -6.21
CA ASP A 253 6.75 -4.10 -6.62
C ASP A 253 5.26 -4.42 -6.84
N VAL A 254 4.37 -3.96 -5.93
CA VAL A 254 2.92 -4.15 -6.06
C VAL A 254 2.34 -3.31 -7.19
N HIS A 255 2.79 -2.06 -7.37
CA HIS A 255 2.33 -1.22 -8.47
C HIS A 255 2.65 -1.84 -9.84
N ARG A 256 3.87 -2.35 -10.02
CA ARG A 256 4.22 -3.08 -11.23
C ARG A 256 3.33 -4.32 -11.43
N THR A 257 3.04 -5.06 -10.36
CA THR A 257 2.14 -6.22 -10.40
C THR A 257 0.71 -5.83 -10.77
N LEU A 258 0.19 -4.72 -10.24
CA LEU A 258 -1.13 -4.19 -10.62
C LEU A 258 -1.19 -3.86 -12.12
N VAL A 259 -0.17 -3.18 -12.66
CA VAL A 259 -0.15 -2.70 -14.04
C VAL A 259 0.09 -3.81 -15.05
N TYR A 260 1.06 -4.68 -14.80
CA TYR A 260 1.47 -5.70 -15.78
C TYR A 260 0.86 -7.08 -15.53
N GLY A 261 0.33 -7.33 -14.34
CA GLY A 261 -0.06 -8.65 -13.87
C GLY A 261 1.13 -9.44 -13.33
N GLY A 262 0.85 -10.65 -12.88
CA GLY A 262 1.82 -11.52 -12.24
C GLY A 262 1.60 -11.61 -10.74
N ILE A 263 2.65 -11.89 -9.98
CA ILE A 263 2.54 -12.20 -8.56
C ILE A 263 3.65 -11.54 -7.76
N PHE A 264 3.29 -10.95 -6.63
CA PHE A 264 4.20 -10.49 -5.59
C PHE A 264 4.12 -11.45 -4.40
N LEU A 265 5.28 -11.89 -3.90
CA LEU A 265 5.38 -12.83 -2.78
C LEU A 265 6.34 -12.28 -1.73
N TYR A 266 5.85 -12.23 -0.50
CA TYR A 266 6.65 -12.11 0.71
C TYR A 266 6.17 -13.17 1.72
N PRO A 267 6.43 -14.47 1.42
CA PRO A 267 5.88 -15.58 2.18
C PRO A 267 6.59 -15.71 3.53
N ALA A 268 5.97 -16.45 4.44
CA ALA A 268 6.66 -16.96 5.62
C ALA A 268 7.85 -17.83 5.20
N ASN A 269 8.88 -17.83 6.02
CA ASN A 269 10.05 -18.69 5.85
C ASN A 269 10.64 -19.04 7.22
N SER A 270 11.63 -19.95 7.26
CA SER A 270 12.20 -20.43 8.53
C SER A 270 12.85 -19.32 9.37
N LYS A 271 13.29 -18.22 8.75
CA LYS A 271 13.85 -17.04 9.44
C LYS A 271 12.76 -16.07 9.93
N SER A 272 11.63 -16.01 9.24
CA SER A 272 10.50 -15.14 9.54
C SER A 272 9.17 -15.90 9.41
N PRO A 273 8.84 -16.77 10.40
CA PRO A 273 7.68 -17.66 10.31
C PRO A 273 6.33 -16.92 10.34
N LYS A 274 6.30 -15.71 10.88
CA LYS A 274 5.12 -14.83 10.86
C LYS A 274 5.12 -13.82 9.68
N GLY A 275 6.04 -14.00 8.71
CA GLY A 275 6.25 -12.99 7.67
C GLY A 275 7.05 -11.78 8.18
N LYS A 276 7.26 -10.78 7.33
CA LYS A 276 7.99 -9.55 7.67
C LYS A 276 7.11 -8.30 7.59
N LEU A 277 6.20 -8.26 6.63
CA LEU A 277 5.35 -7.09 6.36
C LEU A 277 4.22 -6.98 7.39
N ARG A 278 3.77 -5.75 7.65
CA ARG A 278 2.80 -5.46 8.70
C ARG A 278 1.38 -5.46 8.15
N LEU A 279 0.45 -6.01 8.93
CA LEU A 279 -0.92 -6.24 8.47
C LEU A 279 -1.67 -4.92 8.20
N LEU A 280 -1.66 -3.97 9.16
CA LEU A 280 -2.56 -2.82 9.14
C LEU A 280 -2.20 -1.76 8.10
N TYR A 281 -0.91 -1.49 7.90
CA TYR A 281 -0.49 -0.35 7.09
C TYR A 281 0.31 -0.72 5.84
N GLU A 282 0.60 -2.02 5.60
CA GLU A 282 1.21 -2.53 4.37
C GLU A 282 0.30 -3.58 3.70
N CYS A 283 0.03 -4.72 4.35
CA CYS A 283 -0.65 -5.85 3.71
C CYS A 283 -2.14 -5.60 3.44
N ASN A 284 -2.90 -5.06 4.42
CA ASN A 284 -4.32 -4.76 4.24
C ASN A 284 -4.57 -3.73 3.13
N PRO A 285 -3.89 -2.56 3.09
CA PRO A 285 -4.11 -1.60 2.02
C PRO A 285 -3.75 -2.17 0.65
N MET A 286 -2.64 -2.88 0.50
CA MET A 286 -2.26 -3.48 -0.77
C MET A 286 -3.20 -4.61 -1.18
N ALA A 287 -3.63 -5.46 -0.24
CA ALA A 287 -4.63 -6.50 -0.49
C ALA A 287 -5.95 -5.91 -0.96
N PHE A 288 -6.39 -4.82 -0.33
CA PHE A 288 -7.64 -4.14 -0.70
C PHE A 288 -7.56 -3.58 -2.13
N VAL A 289 -6.48 -2.92 -2.50
CA VAL A 289 -6.27 -2.42 -3.87
C VAL A 289 -6.27 -3.56 -4.87
N ILE A 290 -5.52 -4.62 -4.62
CA ILE A 290 -5.41 -5.77 -5.54
C ILE A 290 -6.75 -6.50 -5.68
N GLU A 291 -7.50 -6.76 -4.60
CA GLU A 291 -8.81 -7.40 -4.68
C GLU A 291 -9.84 -6.52 -5.40
N LYS A 292 -9.84 -5.20 -5.16
CA LYS A 292 -10.70 -4.23 -5.89
C LYS A 292 -10.37 -4.17 -7.39
N ALA A 293 -9.14 -4.45 -7.75
CA ALA A 293 -8.72 -4.58 -9.14
C ALA A 293 -9.03 -5.96 -9.76
N GLY A 294 -9.61 -6.90 -9.00
CA GLY A 294 -9.96 -8.25 -9.46
C GLY A 294 -8.86 -9.30 -9.26
N GLY A 295 -7.83 -8.99 -8.48
CA GLY A 295 -6.79 -9.92 -8.06
C GLY A 295 -7.14 -10.70 -6.80
N ILE A 296 -6.16 -11.41 -6.25
CA ILE A 296 -6.26 -12.16 -5.00
C ILE A 296 -5.11 -11.74 -4.09
N ALA A 297 -5.38 -11.68 -2.77
CA ALA A 297 -4.38 -11.44 -1.75
C ALA A 297 -4.56 -12.41 -0.57
N THR A 298 -3.49 -13.15 -0.21
CA THR A 298 -3.54 -14.25 0.74
C THR A 298 -2.25 -14.36 1.55
N THR A 299 -2.33 -15.00 2.71
CA THR A 299 -1.14 -15.44 3.46
C THR A 299 -0.55 -16.75 2.92
N GLY A 300 -1.25 -17.43 1.99
CA GLY A 300 -1.06 -18.82 1.60
C GLY A 300 -2.09 -19.77 2.22
N HIS A 301 -2.75 -19.36 3.32
CA HIS A 301 -3.72 -20.16 4.05
C HIS A 301 -5.09 -19.48 4.20
N GLN A 302 -5.13 -18.16 4.27
CA GLN A 302 -6.36 -17.38 4.36
C GLN A 302 -6.21 -16.04 3.60
N ALA A 303 -7.35 -15.44 3.27
CA ALA A 303 -7.35 -14.10 2.66
C ALA A 303 -6.82 -13.06 3.65
N ILE A 304 -5.98 -12.14 3.18
CA ILE A 304 -5.39 -11.08 4.01
C ILE A 304 -6.48 -10.24 4.69
N LEU A 305 -7.49 -9.84 3.93
CA LEU A 305 -8.55 -8.95 4.42
C LEU A 305 -9.46 -9.57 5.48
N ASP A 306 -9.44 -10.91 5.64
CA ASP A 306 -10.26 -11.63 6.63
C ASP A 306 -9.55 -11.73 7.99
N ILE A 307 -8.26 -11.38 8.07
CA ILE A 307 -7.50 -11.47 9.31
C ILE A 307 -7.99 -10.38 10.28
N VAL A 308 -8.37 -10.79 11.49
CA VAL A 308 -8.63 -9.88 12.60
C VAL A 308 -7.29 -9.59 13.29
N PRO A 309 -6.82 -8.34 13.30
CA PRO A 309 -5.54 -8.01 13.93
C PRO A 309 -5.59 -8.17 15.45
N GLU A 310 -4.50 -8.67 16.04
CA GLU A 310 -4.30 -8.78 17.49
C GLU A 310 -3.40 -7.66 18.03
N ASP A 311 -2.59 -7.06 17.14
CA ASP A 311 -1.65 -6.00 17.47
C ASP A 311 -1.53 -5.00 16.31
N ILE A 312 -1.32 -3.72 16.61
CA ILE A 312 -1.21 -2.65 15.59
C ILE A 312 0.02 -2.81 14.68
N HIS A 313 1.04 -3.55 15.12
CA HIS A 313 2.26 -3.85 14.36
C HIS A 313 2.36 -5.33 13.97
N GLN A 314 1.24 -6.07 14.03
CA GLN A 314 1.19 -7.47 13.65
C GLN A 314 1.76 -7.69 12.25
N ARG A 315 2.63 -8.70 12.12
CA ARG A 315 3.22 -9.13 10.84
C ARG A 315 2.46 -10.32 10.28
N VAL A 316 2.40 -10.39 8.95
CA VAL A 316 1.80 -11.51 8.22
C VAL A 316 2.59 -11.82 6.95
N PRO A 317 2.58 -13.08 6.48
CA PRO A 317 3.01 -13.39 5.13
C PRO A 317 2.06 -12.77 4.12
N VAL A 318 2.54 -12.43 2.93
CA VAL A 318 1.70 -11.90 1.86
C VAL A 318 2.05 -12.49 0.51
N VAL A 319 1.04 -12.91 -0.22
CA VAL A 319 1.08 -13.29 -1.63
C VAL A 319 -0.11 -12.65 -2.31
N LEU A 320 0.13 -11.84 -3.33
CA LEU A 320 -0.92 -11.11 -4.02
C LEU A 320 -0.62 -10.94 -5.51
N GLY A 321 -1.65 -10.73 -6.30
CA GLY A 321 -1.48 -10.48 -7.72
C GLY A 321 -2.63 -11.00 -8.59
N SER A 322 -2.29 -11.36 -9.81
CA SER A 322 -3.21 -11.93 -10.80
C SER A 322 -3.88 -13.19 -10.27
N PRO A 323 -5.21 -13.32 -10.43
CA PRO A 323 -5.95 -14.40 -9.78
C PRO A 323 -5.49 -15.80 -10.21
N ASP A 324 -5.11 -16.00 -11.46
CA ASP A 324 -4.67 -17.31 -11.93
C ASP A 324 -3.27 -17.67 -11.38
N ASP A 325 -2.37 -16.68 -11.27
CA ASP A 325 -1.04 -16.89 -10.70
C ASP A 325 -1.11 -17.21 -9.18
N VAL A 326 -1.97 -16.50 -8.45
CA VAL A 326 -2.15 -16.75 -7.01
C VAL A 326 -2.85 -18.07 -6.75
N LYS A 327 -3.87 -18.46 -7.55
CA LYS A 327 -4.53 -19.77 -7.44
C LYS A 327 -3.55 -20.92 -7.66
N GLU A 328 -2.69 -20.83 -8.68
CA GLU A 328 -1.65 -21.84 -8.94
C GLU A 328 -0.71 -21.99 -7.73
N TYR A 329 -0.32 -20.86 -7.12
CA TYR A 329 0.47 -20.89 -5.88
C TYR A 329 -0.29 -21.61 -4.74
N LEU A 330 -1.56 -21.28 -4.54
CA LEU A 330 -2.39 -21.89 -3.49
C LEU A 330 -2.61 -23.39 -3.68
N GLU A 331 -2.73 -23.88 -4.92
CA GLU A 331 -2.80 -25.31 -5.22
C GLU A 331 -1.52 -26.03 -4.79
N ILE A 332 -0.36 -25.42 -5.03
CA ILE A 332 0.93 -25.99 -4.60
C ILE A 332 1.04 -25.99 -3.07
N VAL A 333 0.65 -24.89 -2.38
CA VAL A 333 0.61 -24.84 -0.92
C VAL A 333 -0.29 -25.95 -0.35
N LYS A 334 -1.48 -26.12 -0.90
CA LYS A 334 -2.43 -27.16 -0.47
C LYS A 334 -1.84 -28.59 -0.65
N LYS A 335 -1.14 -28.84 -1.75
CA LYS A 335 -0.44 -30.10 -2.01
C LYS A 335 0.62 -30.42 -0.95
N HIS A 336 1.35 -29.40 -0.48
CA HIS A 336 2.38 -29.56 0.56
C HIS A 336 1.81 -29.64 1.96
N SER A 337 0.68 -29.00 2.23
CA SER A 337 -0.01 -29.07 3.54
C SER A 337 -0.75 -30.39 3.77
N ALA A 338 -1.05 -31.15 2.71
CA ALA A 338 -1.73 -32.47 2.81
C ALA A 338 -0.76 -33.66 3.01
N LYS A 339 0.54 -33.40 3.05
CA LYS A 339 1.61 -34.35 3.35
C LYS A 339 2.08 -34.22 4.79
#